data_f3b5fff51d21f3104ca913c75b3a2f12
#
_entry.id   f3b5fff51d21f3104ca913c75b3a2f12
#
_cell.length_a   1.000
_cell.length_b   1.000
_cell.length_c   1.000
_cell.angle_alpha   90.00
_cell.angle_beta   90.00
_cell.angle_gamma   90.00
#
_symmetry.space_group_name_H-M   'P 1'
#
loop_
_entity.id
_entity.type
_entity.pdbx_description
1 polymer ?
#
loop_
_entity_poly.entity_id
_entity_poly.type
_entity_poly.pdbx_seq_one_letter_code
_entity_poly.pdbx_strand_id
1 'polypeptide(L)'
;MLSRNVYSRLSSVLFKTRYFSIACDHIGLNKLGINKPEVIHHNLSYPELLRHEQKNKEGTLMKCKYGDTFSIDTGKFTGRSPKDKWIVKQVDSESDSNIWWGNVNKPINPEIFEDLYTKAITHFNSLDECYVFDGFCGASSQSQKKVRFVHELAWQQHFVSNMFIRPKNKSELYNFRPDFTIINACSVVNQDWEKQGLNSEVAIAFNLEKKVAVILGTWYGGENKKGIFSLMNYWLPLEGTMSMHCSANVGQ
;
A
#
# COMPACT_ATOMS: atom_id res chain seq x y z
N MET A 1 67.20 -24.20 -10.50
CA MET A 1 67.04 -22.75 -10.16
C MET A 1 65.57 -22.38 -10.25
N LEU A 2 65.09 -21.84 -9.18
CA LEU A 2 63.67 -21.63 -8.85
C LEU A 2 62.99 -20.57 -9.73
N SER A 3 61.87 -20.89 -10.32
CA SER A 3 60.91 -19.89 -10.82
C SER A 3 59.62 -19.95 -9.96
N ARG A 4 59.40 -18.90 -9.21
CA ARG A 4 58.18 -18.73 -8.39
C ARG A 4 57.05 -18.21 -9.25
N ASN A 5 56.01 -19.01 -9.41
CA ASN A 5 54.73 -18.58 -9.91
C ASN A 5 54.04 -17.72 -8.83
N VAL A 6 53.81 -16.45 -9.16
CA VAL A 6 52.97 -15.54 -8.37
C VAL A 6 51.60 -15.54 -9.02
N TYR A 7 50.68 -16.37 -8.53
CA TYR A 7 49.27 -16.25 -8.82
C TYR A 7 48.68 -15.11 -7.98
N SER A 8 48.49 -13.98 -8.65
CA SER A 8 47.71 -12.89 -8.09
C SER A 8 46.26 -13.33 -7.95
N ARG A 9 45.80 -13.46 -6.71
CA ARG A 9 44.37 -13.57 -6.37
C ARG A 9 43.70 -12.26 -6.77
N LEU A 10 42.98 -12.25 -7.89
CA LEU A 10 41.94 -11.27 -8.15
C LEU A 10 40.80 -11.57 -7.18
N SER A 11 40.79 -10.87 -6.06
CA SER A 11 39.63 -10.79 -5.20
C SER A 11 38.49 -10.12 -5.98
N SER A 12 37.47 -10.91 -6.32
CA SER A 12 36.21 -10.37 -6.80
C SER A 12 35.61 -9.49 -5.70
N VAL A 13 35.81 -8.20 -5.83
CA VAL A 13 35.09 -7.19 -5.05
C VAL A 13 33.65 -7.25 -5.56
N LEU A 14 32.84 -8.06 -4.92
CA LEU A 14 31.39 -7.98 -5.01
C LEU A 14 31.02 -6.57 -4.50
N PHE A 15 30.72 -5.66 -5.41
CA PHE A 15 29.97 -4.46 -5.09
C PHE A 15 28.60 -4.91 -4.56
N LYS A 16 28.52 -5.17 -3.26
CA LYS A 16 27.27 -5.16 -2.54
C LYS A 16 26.79 -3.72 -2.61
N THR A 17 25.88 -3.45 -3.54
CA THR A 17 25.07 -2.22 -3.50
C THR A 17 24.40 -2.24 -2.13
N ARG A 18 24.89 -1.42 -1.20
CA ARG A 18 24.23 -1.21 0.09
C ARG A 18 22.91 -0.50 -0.23
N TYR A 19 21.84 -1.24 -0.37
CA TYR A 19 20.52 -0.65 -0.21
C TYR A 19 20.45 -0.16 1.24
N PHE A 20 20.24 1.13 1.43
CA PHE A 20 20.02 1.67 2.75
C PHE A 20 18.70 1.08 3.24
N SER A 21 18.76 0.08 4.10
CA SER A 21 17.61 -0.36 4.85
C SER A 21 17.23 0.77 5.79
N ILE A 22 16.11 1.42 5.51
CA ILE A 22 15.51 2.35 6.45
C ILE A 22 14.90 1.47 7.52
N ALA A 23 15.39 1.54 8.75
CA ALA A 23 14.80 0.77 9.84
C ALA A 23 13.33 1.16 10.01
N CYS A 24 12.49 0.22 10.43
CA CYS A 24 11.04 0.42 10.62
C CYS A 24 10.73 1.67 11.46
N ASP A 25 11.60 2.01 12.41
CA ASP A 25 11.50 3.18 13.28
C ASP A 25 11.57 4.51 12.53
N HIS A 26 12.46 4.61 11.53
CA HIS A 26 12.73 5.88 10.84
C HIS A 26 11.53 6.40 10.07
N ILE A 27 10.70 5.50 9.55
CA ILE A 27 9.47 5.87 8.85
C ILE A 27 8.21 5.62 9.68
N GLY A 28 8.36 5.11 10.90
CA GLY A 28 7.27 4.92 11.86
C GLY A 28 6.38 3.70 11.58
N LEU A 29 6.89 2.65 10.93
CA LEU A 29 6.17 1.38 10.77
C LEU A 29 6.01 0.64 12.10
N ASN A 30 6.94 0.83 13.04
CA ASN A 30 6.85 0.30 14.39
C ASN A 30 5.56 0.72 15.12
N LYS A 31 5.06 1.94 14.85
CA LYS A 31 3.78 2.43 15.41
C LYS A 31 2.57 1.65 14.89
N LEU A 32 2.71 1.00 13.75
CA LEU A 32 1.73 0.08 13.18
C LEU A 32 1.94 -1.37 13.66
N GLY A 33 2.98 -1.65 14.47
CA GLY A 33 3.35 -2.99 14.89
C GLY A 33 4.21 -3.75 13.88
N ILE A 34 4.63 -3.13 12.78
CA ILE A 34 5.53 -3.73 11.79
C ILE A 34 6.97 -3.43 12.20
N ASN A 35 7.70 -4.49 12.65
CA ASN A 35 9.00 -4.32 13.28
C ASN A 35 10.10 -5.20 12.67
N LYS A 36 9.72 -6.25 11.92
CA LYS A 36 10.67 -7.29 11.52
C LYS A 36 11.23 -7.21 10.10
N PRO A 37 10.58 -6.61 9.09
CA PRO A 37 11.22 -6.50 7.79
C PRO A 37 12.59 -5.83 7.92
N GLU A 38 13.65 -6.55 7.52
CA GLU A 38 15.04 -6.04 7.57
C GLU A 38 15.27 -5.00 6.48
N VAL A 39 14.54 -5.14 5.36
CA VAL A 39 14.67 -4.27 4.19
C VAL A 39 13.33 -3.59 3.89
N ILE A 40 13.34 -2.26 3.91
CA ILE A 40 12.19 -1.46 3.53
C ILE A 40 12.50 -0.68 2.27
N HIS A 41 11.80 -1.02 1.20
CA HIS A 41 11.87 -0.34 -0.09
C HIS A 41 10.95 0.87 -0.09
N HIS A 42 11.49 2.05 0.28
CA HIS A 42 10.71 3.27 0.45
C HIS A 42 10.77 4.16 -0.79
N ASN A 43 9.62 4.41 -1.41
CA ASN A 43 9.46 5.27 -2.60
C ASN A 43 10.47 4.98 -3.70
N LEU A 44 10.61 3.72 -4.10
CA LEU A 44 11.48 3.33 -5.20
C LEU A 44 11.09 4.04 -6.50
N SER A 45 12.08 4.33 -7.33
CA SER A 45 11.87 4.83 -8.69
C SER A 45 11.27 3.76 -9.61
N TYR A 46 10.65 4.17 -10.72
CA TYR A 46 10.10 3.22 -11.68
C TYR A 46 11.11 2.19 -12.21
N PRO A 47 12.36 2.56 -12.57
CA PRO A 47 13.34 1.57 -12.98
C PRO A 47 13.72 0.58 -11.87
N GLU A 48 13.73 1.03 -10.61
CA GLU A 48 13.99 0.16 -9.47
C GLU A 48 12.83 -0.81 -9.25
N LEU A 49 11.60 -0.30 -9.26
CA LEU A 49 10.39 -1.13 -9.14
C LEU A 49 10.33 -2.20 -10.23
N LEU A 50 10.58 -1.84 -11.49
CA LEU A 50 10.61 -2.80 -12.59
C LEU A 50 11.65 -3.90 -12.38
N ARG A 51 12.85 -3.55 -11.85
CA ARG A 51 13.87 -4.57 -11.51
C ARG A 51 13.42 -5.50 -10.40
N HIS A 52 12.73 -4.96 -9.36
CA HIS A 52 12.19 -5.76 -8.27
C HIS A 52 11.08 -6.69 -8.74
N GLU A 53 10.13 -6.18 -9.54
CA GLU A 53 9.06 -6.96 -10.15
C GLU A 53 9.61 -8.15 -10.95
N GLN A 54 10.65 -7.92 -11.75
CA GLN A 54 11.33 -8.97 -12.52
C GLN A 54 12.05 -9.97 -11.62
N LYS A 55 12.83 -9.48 -10.64
CA LYS A 55 13.57 -10.30 -9.68
C LYS A 55 12.62 -11.20 -8.89
N ASN A 56 11.51 -10.65 -8.44
CA ASN A 56 10.51 -11.34 -7.62
C ASN A 56 9.55 -12.19 -8.46
N LYS A 57 9.63 -12.12 -9.81
CA LYS A 57 8.73 -12.84 -10.74
C LYS A 57 7.25 -12.51 -10.51
N GLU A 58 6.96 -11.24 -10.25
CA GLU A 58 5.60 -10.77 -9.94
C GLU A 58 4.70 -10.69 -11.18
N GLY A 59 5.23 -10.92 -12.39
CA GLY A 59 4.50 -10.91 -13.64
C GLY A 59 5.40 -11.14 -14.85
N THR A 60 4.98 -10.65 -16.02
CA THR A 60 5.69 -10.82 -17.30
C THR A 60 6.08 -9.47 -17.90
N LEU A 61 7.35 -9.33 -18.28
CA LEU A 61 7.83 -8.15 -19.00
C LEU A 61 7.26 -8.14 -20.41
N MET A 62 6.57 -7.06 -20.76
CA MET A 62 6.00 -6.82 -22.08
C MET A 62 6.73 -5.67 -22.77
N LYS A 63 7.22 -5.93 -23.97
CA LYS A 63 7.84 -4.90 -24.81
C LYS A 63 6.77 -4.10 -25.53
N CYS A 64 6.78 -2.79 -25.36
CA CYS A 64 5.82 -1.88 -25.97
C CYS A 64 6.53 -0.82 -26.82
N LYS A 65 5.78 -0.16 -27.70
CA LYS A 65 6.33 0.88 -28.62
C LYS A 65 7.05 2.03 -27.87
N TYR A 66 6.58 2.37 -26.67
CA TYR A 66 7.07 3.53 -25.91
C TYR A 66 7.87 3.15 -24.67
N GLY A 67 8.29 1.90 -24.55
CA GLY A 67 9.06 1.37 -23.43
C GLY A 67 8.50 0.06 -22.90
N ASP A 68 9.25 -0.59 -22.05
CA ASP A 68 8.84 -1.84 -21.44
C ASP A 68 7.80 -1.59 -20.35
N THR A 69 6.85 -2.49 -20.21
CA THR A 69 5.86 -2.51 -19.12
C THR A 69 5.79 -3.90 -18.51
N PHE A 70 5.16 -4.00 -17.36
CA PHE A 70 5.05 -5.27 -16.65
C PHE A 70 3.57 -5.68 -16.57
N SER A 71 3.26 -6.86 -17.07
CA SER A 71 1.92 -7.44 -17.02
C SER A 71 1.80 -8.31 -15.77
N ILE A 72 0.90 -7.92 -14.87
CA ILE A 72 0.66 -8.61 -13.61
C ILE A 72 -0.55 -9.52 -13.75
N ASP A 73 -0.40 -10.76 -13.28
CA ASP A 73 -1.53 -11.67 -13.09
C ASP A 73 -2.09 -11.48 -11.67
N THR A 74 -3.31 -10.98 -11.58
CA THR A 74 -4.03 -10.80 -10.31
C THR A 74 -4.91 -12.01 -9.95
N GLY A 75 -4.73 -13.13 -10.62
CA GLY A 75 -5.46 -14.38 -10.39
C GLY A 75 -6.96 -14.23 -10.65
N LYS A 76 -7.78 -14.77 -9.76
CA LYS A 76 -9.25 -14.69 -9.86
C LYS A 76 -9.80 -13.27 -9.68
N PHE A 77 -8.98 -12.32 -9.19
CA PHE A 77 -9.42 -10.95 -8.90
C PHE A 77 -9.06 -10.01 -10.06
N THR A 78 -9.88 -10.00 -11.09
CA THR A 78 -9.72 -9.12 -12.26
C THR A 78 -10.42 -7.77 -12.10
N GLY A 79 -10.98 -7.51 -10.92
CA GLY A 79 -11.68 -6.28 -10.57
C GLY A 79 -11.74 -6.10 -9.05
N ARG A 80 -12.33 -4.98 -8.61
CA ARG A 80 -12.56 -4.69 -7.20
C ARG A 80 -13.59 -5.64 -6.59
N SER A 81 -13.50 -5.81 -5.27
CA SER A 81 -14.41 -6.60 -4.45
C SER A 81 -15.31 -5.71 -3.58
N PRO A 82 -16.28 -4.95 -4.15
CA PRO A 82 -17.05 -3.96 -3.40
C PRO A 82 -17.92 -4.58 -2.30
N LYS A 83 -18.28 -5.86 -2.41
CA LYS A 83 -19.03 -6.59 -1.39
C LYS A 83 -18.18 -6.92 -0.16
N ASP A 84 -16.85 -6.91 -0.28
CA ASP A 84 -15.89 -7.24 0.76
C ASP A 84 -15.28 -5.99 1.42
N LYS A 85 -15.86 -4.82 1.13
CA LYS A 85 -15.46 -3.55 1.72
C LYS A 85 -16.27 -3.25 2.97
N TRP A 86 -15.57 -2.94 4.07
CA TRP A 86 -16.12 -2.75 5.39
C TRP A 86 -15.54 -1.50 6.05
N ILE A 87 -16.33 -0.85 6.90
CA ILE A 87 -15.89 0.29 7.70
C ILE A 87 -16.17 -0.02 9.17
N VAL A 88 -15.19 0.18 10.03
CA VAL A 88 -15.37 -0.01 11.47
C VAL A 88 -16.43 0.94 11.98
N LYS A 89 -17.46 0.38 12.62
CA LYS A 89 -18.47 1.18 13.31
C LYS A 89 -18.12 1.22 14.80
N GLN A 90 -17.61 2.35 15.24
CA GLN A 90 -17.33 2.63 16.64
C GLN A 90 -18.40 3.58 17.15
N VAL A 91 -19.28 3.08 18.01
CA VAL A 91 -20.39 3.85 18.57
C VAL A 91 -19.88 5.14 19.22
N ASP A 92 -20.62 6.23 19.04
CA ASP A 92 -20.32 7.57 19.57
C ASP A 92 -19.01 8.20 19.05
N SER A 93 -18.40 7.64 17.99
CA SER A 93 -17.27 8.26 17.32
C SER A 93 -17.71 9.34 16.31
N GLU A 94 -16.75 10.17 15.92
CA GLU A 94 -16.99 11.17 14.85
C GLU A 94 -17.40 10.49 13.54
N SER A 95 -16.73 9.38 13.18
CA SER A 95 -17.04 8.65 11.96
C SER A 95 -18.42 7.99 12.01
N ASP A 96 -18.86 7.51 13.17
CA ASP A 96 -20.20 6.91 13.29
C ASP A 96 -21.29 7.93 12.95
N SER A 97 -21.14 9.17 13.41
CA SER A 97 -22.11 10.25 13.17
C SER A 97 -22.12 10.75 11.72
N ASN A 98 -20.98 10.69 11.03
CA ASN A 98 -20.79 11.27 9.69
C ASN A 98 -20.94 10.27 8.54
N ILE A 99 -21.06 8.98 8.82
CA ILE A 99 -21.21 7.95 7.79
C ILE A 99 -22.69 7.60 7.60
N TRP A 100 -23.14 7.66 6.35
CA TRP A 100 -24.42 7.07 5.99
C TRP A 100 -24.27 5.56 5.89
N TRP A 101 -24.60 4.87 6.97
CA TRP A 101 -24.56 3.41 7.07
C TRP A 101 -25.63 2.73 6.20
N GLY A 102 -25.28 1.62 5.55
CA GLY A 102 -26.19 0.84 4.71
C GLY A 102 -25.45 -0.16 3.84
N ASN A 103 -26.09 -0.53 2.73
CA ASN A 103 -25.58 -1.57 1.82
C ASN A 103 -24.25 -1.21 1.13
N VAL A 104 -23.92 0.08 1.06
CA VAL A 104 -22.65 0.57 0.45
C VAL A 104 -21.58 0.75 1.51
N ASN A 105 -21.89 1.47 2.59
CA ASN A 105 -21.01 1.64 3.73
C ASN A 105 -21.38 0.62 4.81
N LYS A 106 -20.87 -0.59 4.66
CA LYS A 106 -21.19 -1.71 5.55
C LYS A 106 -20.39 -1.62 6.84
N PRO A 107 -21.06 -1.71 8.01
CA PRO A 107 -20.35 -1.69 9.28
C PRO A 107 -19.64 -3.02 9.56
N ILE A 108 -18.52 -2.94 10.27
CA ILE A 108 -17.81 -4.07 10.86
C ILE A 108 -17.50 -3.75 12.33
N ASN A 109 -17.54 -4.74 13.20
CA ASN A 109 -17.19 -4.56 14.61
C ASN A 109 -15.70 -4.28 14.79
N PRO A 110 -15.32 -3.44 15.77
CA PRO A 110 -13.92 -3.17 16.09
C PRO A 110 -13.08 -4.44 16.31
N GLU A 111 -13.62 -5.44 17.02
CA GLU A 111 -12.93 -6.70 17.33
C GLU A 111 -12.59 -7.49 16.05
N ILE A 112 -13.50 -7.52 15.08
CA ILE A 112 -13.24 -8.19 13.80
C ILE A 112 -12.14 -7.44 13.04
N PHE A 113 -12.17 -6.10 13.05
CA PHE A 113 -11.10 -5.31 12.44
C PHE A 113 -9.74 -5.59 13.09
N GLU A 114 -9.68 -5.69 14.43
CA GLU A 114 -8.43 -5.99 15.15
C GLU A 114 -7.86 -7.36 14.78
N ASP A 115 -8.72 -8.36 14.57
CA ASP A 115 -8.30 -9.67 14.08
C ASP A 115 -7.71 -9.58 12.66
N LEU A 116 -8.38 -8.91 11.73
CA LEU A 116 -7.88 -8.68 10.37
C LEU A 116 -6.57 -7.89 10.37
N TYR A 117 -6.49 -6.87 11.22
CA TYR A 117 -5.29 -6.08 11.41
C TYR A 117 -4.12 -6.92 11.93
N THR A 118 -4.38 -7.74 12.95
CA THR A 118 -3.38 -8.64 13.53
C THR A 118 -2.87 -9.64 12.50
N LYS A 119 -3.75 -10.20 11.67
CA LYS A 119 -3.36 -11.09 10.56
C LYS A 119 -2.41 -10.38 9.58
N ALA A 120 -2.73 -9.14 9.19
CA ALA A 120 -1.86 -8.34 8.31
C ALA A 120 -0.50 -8.05 8.96
N ILE A 121 -0.47 -7.59 10.21
CA ILE A 121 0.76 -7.26 10.92
C ILE A 121 1.63 -8.49 11.14
N THR A 122 1.03 -9.62 11.51
CA THR A 122 1.74 -10.89 11.66
C THR A 122 2.40 -11.33 10.36
N HIS A 123 1.69 -11.17 9.24
CA HIS A 123 2.23 -11.44 7.92
C HIS A 123 3.44 -10.55 7.61
N PHE A 124 3.32 -9.23 7.73
CA PHE A 124 4.45 -8.33 7.50
C PHE A 124 5.64 -8.61 8.41
N ASN A 125 5.40 -9.02 9.65
CA ASN A 125 6.46 -9.44 10.57
C ASN A 125 7.05 -10.82 10.25
N SER A 126 6.55 -11.54 9.26
CA SER A 126 7.15 -12.78 8.74
C SER A 126 7.97 -12.55 7.46
N LEU A 127 7.92 -11.35 6.88
CA LEU A 127 8.62 -11.01 5.65
C LEU A 127 10.01 -10.44 5.95
N ASP A 128 10.98 -10.74 5.08
CA ASP A 128 12.32 -10.15 5.12
C ASP A 128 12.34 -8.73 4.54
N GLU A 129 11.49 -8.45 3.55
CA GLU A 129 11.40 -7.17 2.88
C GLU A 129 9.95 -6.73 2.66
N CYS A 130 9.72 -5.41 2.62
CA CYS A 130 8.42 -4.84 2.25
C CYS A 130 8.60 -3.53 1.46
N TYR A 131 7.52 -3.09 0.82
CA TYR A 131 7.49 -1.91 -0.04
C TYR A 131 6.60 -0.83 0.57
N VAL A 132 7.12 0.37 0.74
CA VAL A 132 6.39 1.49 1.32
C VAL A 132 6.37 2.65 0.34
N PHE A 133 5.17 3.15 0.08
CA PHE A 133 4.96 4.38 -0.67
C PHE A 133 4.37 5.44 0.24
N ASP A 134 5.03 6.59 0.31
CA ASP A 134 4.53 7.82 0.91
C ASP A 134 4.29 8.86 -0.18
N GLY A 135 3.10 9.42 -0.20
CA GLY A 135 2.72 10.39 -1.22
C GLY A 135 1.47 11.17 -0.85
N PHE A 136 0.85 11.80 -1.84
CA PHE A 136 -0.23 12.73 -1.60
C PHE A 136 -1.44 12.42 -2.47
N CYS A 137 -2.63 12.72 -1.96
CA CYS A 137 -3.89 12.68 -2.69
C CYS A 137 -4.56 14.06 -2.64
N GLY A 138 -4.97 14.56 -3.81
CA GLY A 138 -5.51 15.92 -3.97
C GLY A 138 -4.46 16.91 -4.48
N ALA A 139 -4.83 17.69 -5.51
CA ALA A 139 -3.93 18.66 -6.16
C ALA A 139 -3.84 20.00 -5.39
N SER A 140 -4.91 20.38 -4.68
CA SER A 140 -4.94 21.61 -3.88
C SER A 140 -4.20 21.41 -2.57
N SER A 141 -3.25 22.29 -2.26
CA SER A 141 -2.52 22.25 -0.98
C SER A 141 -3.42 22.43 0.25
N GLN A 142 -4.60 23.00 0.09
CA GLN A 142 -5.56 23.21 1.18
C GLN A 142 -6.29 21.93 1.59
N SER A 143 -6.52 21.02 0.64
CA SER A 143 -7.28 19.78 0.85
C SER A 143 -6.48 18.51 0.59
N GLN A 144 -5.18 18.65 0.28
CA GLN A 144 -4.30 17.53 0.03
C GLN A 144 -4.11 16.69 1.29
N LYS A 145 -4.19 15.37 1.13
CA LYS A 145 -3.96 14.39 2.20
C LYS A 145 -2.67 13.63 1.96
N LYS A 146 -1.94 13.37 3.04
CA LYS A 146 -0.75 12.51 3.08
C LYS A 146 -1.18 11.06 3.21
N VAL A 147 -0.76 10.21 2.29
CA VAL A 147 -1.17 8.80 2.29
C VAL A 147 0.06 7.90 2.29
N ARG A 148 -0.02 6.83 3.08
CA ARG A 148 0.99 5.77 3.13
C ARG A 148 0.38 4.47 2.66
N PHE A 149 1.15 3.72 1.90
CA PHE A 149 0.83 2.35 1.54
C PHE A 149 1.98 1.45 1.96
N VAL A 150 1.65 0.33 2.59
CA VAL A 150 2.58 -0.73 2.94
C VAL A 150 2.18 -1.98 2.16
N HIS A 151 3.08 -2.50 1.35
CA HIS A 151 2.83 -3.59 0.41
C HIS A 151 3.85 -4.71 0.60
N GLU A 152 3.45 -5.94 0.29
CA GLU A 152 4.35 -7.10 0.21
C GLU A 152 5.01 -7.24 -1.16
N LEU A 153 4.44 -6.63 -2.21
CA LEU A 153 4.89 -6.77 -3.60
C LEU A 153 5.32 -5.44 -4.21
N ALA A 154 6.37 -5.46 -5.03
CA ALA A 154 6.91 -4.28 -5.70
C ALA A 154 5.91 -3.66 -6.68
N TRP A 155 5.17 -4.47 -7.44
CA TRP A 155 4.21 -3.98 -8.42
C TRP A 155 3.07 -3.18 -7.78
N GLN A 156 2.71 -3.48 -6.54
CA GLN A 156 1.69 -2.71 -5.83
C GLN A 156 2.20 -1.31 -5.48
N GLN A 157 3.47 -1.17 -5.08
CA GLN A 157 4.10 0.14 -4.95
C GLN A 157 4.16 0.85 -6.29
N HIS A 158 4.49 0.14 -7.37
CA HIS A 158 4.51 0.71 -8.72
C HIS A 158 3.11 1.23 -9.12
N PHE A 159 2.07 0.44 -8.88
CA PHE A 159 0.69 0.83 -9.15
C PHE A 159 0.30 2.12 -8.41
N VAL A 160 0.52 2.21 -7.09
CA VAL A 160 0.17 3.40 -6.32
C VAL A 160 1.03 4.60 -6.68
N SER A 161 2.30 4.39 -7.09
CA SER A 161 3.17 5.45 -7.59
C SER A 161 2.65 6.12 -8.87
N ASN A 162 1.82 5.41 -9.65
CA ASN A 162 1.12 5.96 -10.82
C ASN A 162 -0.21 6.63 -10.47
N MET A 163 -0.81 6.26 -9.33
CA MET A 163 -2.15 6.72 -8.94
C MET A 163 -2.15 7.93 -8.04
N PHE A 164 -1.06 8.16 -7.30
CA PHE A 164 -0.94 9.21 -6.29
C PHE A 164 0.17 10.20 -6.65
N ILE A 165 0.11 11.39 -6.06
CA ILE A 165 1.13 12.42 -6.26
C ILE A 165 2.37 12.00 -5.50
N ARG A 166 3.48 11.81 -6.22
CA ARG A 166 4.77 11.47 -5.67
C ARG A 166 5.44 12.69 -5.06
N PRO A 167 6.22 12.52 -3.98
CA PRO A 167 7.07 13.59 -3.46
C PRO A 167 8.00 14.12 -4.57
N LYS A 168 8.11 15.43 -4.67
CA LYS A 168 9.01 16.08 -5.65
C LYS A 168 10.48 15.94 -5.27
N ASN A 169 10.75 15.85 -3.98
CA ASN A 169 12.09 15.72 -3.43
C ASN A 169 12.06 14.95 -2.10
N LYS A 170 13.22 14.49 -1.65
CA LYS A 170 13.34 13.70 -0.40
C LYS A 170 13.00 14.49 0.86
N SER A 171 13.06 15.82 0.83
CA SER A 171 12.74 16.62 2.01
C SER A 171 11.25 16.55 2.38
N GLU A 172 10.36 16.30 1.40
CA GLU A 172 8.93 16.12 1.65
C GLU A 172 8.63 14.83 2.43
N LEU A 173 9.58 13.87 2.43
CA LEU A 173 9.49 12.62 3.19
C LEU A 173 10.08 12.74 4.60
N TYR A 174 10.79 13.84 4.89
CA TYR A 174 11.37 14.02 6.22
C TYR A 174 10.27 14.23 7.26
N ASN A 175 10.25 13.40 8.29
CA ASN A 175 9.18 13.37 9.31
C ASN A 175 7.77 13.20 8.71
N PHE A 176 7.64 12.45 7.61
CA PHE A 176 6.36 12.19 6.97
C PHE A 176 5.40 11.51 7.95
N ARG A 177 4.27 12.17 8.19
CA ARG A 177 3.19 11.62 9.02
C ARG A 177 1.97 11.48 8.13
N PRO A 178 1.58 10.26 7.77
CA PRO A 178 0.41 10.05 6.93
C PRO A 178 -0.88 10.43 7.68
N ASP A 179 -1.83 11.03 6.95
CA ASP A 179 -3.19 11.21 7.43
C ASP A 179 -3.94 9.88 7.43
N PHE A 180 -3.54 8.96 6.55
CA PHE A 180 -4.08 7.60 6.50
C PHE A 180 -3.05 6.61 5.94
N THR A 181 -3.11 5.37 6.46
CA THR A 181 -2.26 4.27 6.00
C THR A 181 -3.10 3.11 5.48
N ILE A 182 -2.73 2.55 4.33
CA ILE A 182 -3.27 1.27 3.84
C ILE A 182 -2.18 0.21 3.96
N ILE A 183 -2.49 -0.89 4.65
CA ILE A 183 -1.64 -2.07 4.77
C ILE A 183 -2.25 -3.14 3.88
N ASN A 184 -1.57 -3.47 2.80
CA ASN A 184 -2.06 -4.44 1.81
C ASN A 184 -1.24 -5.73 1.91
N ALA A 185 -1.82 -6.72 2.58
CA ALA A 185 -1.32 -8.09 2.72
C ALA A 185 -2.13 -9.01 1.77
N CYS A 186 -1.93 -8.85 0.47
CA CYS A 186 -2.75 -9.48 -0.57
C CYS A 186 -2.69 -11.00 -0.56
N SER A 187 -1.63 -11.61 -0.06
CA SER A 187 -1.48 -13.06 0.04
C SER A 187 -2.16 -13.67 1.27
N VAL A 188 -2.56 -12.84 2.23
CA VAL A 188 -3.23 -13.31 3.45
C VAL A 188 -4.71 -13.53 3.19
N VAL A 189 -5.15 -14.77 3.32
CA VAL A 189 -6.56 -15.18 3.18
C VAL A 189 -7.20 -15.23 4.56
N ASN A 190 -8.36 -14.58 4.72
CA ASN A 190 -9.10 -14.62 5.98
C ASN A 190 -9.94 -15.89 6.08
N GLN A 191 -9.45 -16.90 6.80
CA GLN A 191 -10.12 -18.18 6.98
C GLN A 191 -11.37 -18.11 7.87
N ASP A 192 -11.51 -17.05 8.69
CA ASP A 192 -12.58 -16.92 9.68
C ASP A 192 -13.78 -16.09 9.16
N TRP A 193 -13.79 -15.76 7.88
CA TRP A 193 -14.77 -14.83 7.29
C TRP A 193 -16.22 -15.19 7.56
N GLU A 194 -16.59 -16.49 7.50
CA GLU A 194 -17.96 -16.94 7.78
C GLU A 194 -18.36 -16.68 9.23
N LYS A 195 -17.47 -17.03 10.19
CA LYS A 195 -17.70 -16.81 11.63
C LYS A 195 -17.78 -15.32 11.96
N GLN A 196 -17.09 -14.48 11.19
CA GLN A 196 -17.09 -13.05 11.34
C GLN A 196 -18.26 -12.36 10.62
N GLY A 197 -19.07 -13.11 9.88
CA GLY A 197 -20.19 -12.57 9.10
C GLY A 197 -19.74 -11.71 7.90
N LEU A 198 -18.53 -11.93 7.40
CA LEU A 198 -18.02 -11.28 6.20
C LEU A 198 -18.53 -11.95 4.93
N ASN A 199 -18.36 -11.30 3.79
CA ASN A 199 -18.93 -11.79 2.53
C ASN A 199 -18.07 -12.90 1.86
N SER A 200 -16.76 -12.88 2.08
CA SER A 200 -15.82 -13.86 1.56
C SER A 200 -14.49 -13.82 2.35
N GLU A 201 -13.54 -14.67 1.94
CA GLU A 201 -12.18 -14.68 2.48
C GLU A 201 -11.38 -13.41 2.18
N VAL A 202 -11.89 -12.53 1.31
CA VAL A 202 -11.33 -11.20 1.03
C VAL A 202 -11.86 -10.20 2.04
N ALA A 203 -11.00 -9.33 2.53
CA ALA A 203 -11.41 -8.26 3.41
C ALA A 203 -10.70 -6.94 3.06
N ILE A 204 -11.49 -5.89 2.80
CA ILE A 204 -11.02 -4.51 2.66
C ILE A 204 -11.67 -3.71 3.80
N ALA A 205 -10.96 -3.59 4.92
CA ALA A 205 -11.53 -3.04 6.15
C ALA A 205 -10.85 -1.71 6.52
N PHE A 206 -11.68 -0.68 6.77
CA PHE A 206 -11.24 0.68 7.10
C PHE A 206 -11.56 1.00 8.55
N ASN A 207 -10.57 1.46 9.32
CA ASN A 207 -10.78 2.08 10.62
C ASN A 207 -10.43 3.58 10.52
N LEU A 208 -11.44 4.43 10.51
CA LEU A 208 -11.26 5.87 10.32
C LEU A 208 -10.66 6.52 11.56
N GLU A 209 -11.02 6.06 12.75
CA GLU A 209 -10.50 6.58 14.01
C GLU A 209 -9.00 6.25 14.20
N LYS A 210 -8.61 5.02 13.85
CA LYS A 210 -7.20 4.60 13.85
C LYS A 210 -6.42 5.09 12.62
N LYS A 211 -7.10 5.67 11.63
CA LYS A 211 -6.52 6.16 10.38
C LYS A 211 -5.74 5.09 9.61
N VAL A 212 -6.27 3.86 9.62
CA VAL A 212 -5.65 2.72 8.96
C VAL A 212 -6.69 1.82 8.29
N ALA A 213 -6.33 1.23 7.16
CA ALA A 213 -7.07 0.16 6.53
C ALA A 213 -6.19 -1.05 6.26
N VAL A 214 -6.80 -2.23 6.22
CA VAL A 214 -6.17 -3.46 5.80
C VAL A 214 -6.86 -4.01 4.55
N ILE A 215 -6.06 -4.56 3.63
CA ILE A 215 -6.53 -5.27 2.44
C ILE A 215 -5.95 -6.67 2.52
N LEU A 216 -6.82 -7.68 2.55
CA LEU A 216 -6.44 -9.09 2.63
C LEU A 216 -7.06 -9.87 1.46
N GLY A 217 -6.34 -10.85 0.94
CA GLY A 217 -6.86 -11.89 0.05
C GLY A 217 -7.14 -11.46 -1.38
N THR A 218 -6.82 -10.23 -1.78
CA THR A 218 -6.97 -9.79 -3.17
C THR A 218 -5.69 -9.16 -3.72
N TRP A 219 -5.31 -9.57 -4.92
CA TRP A 219 -4.16 -9.03 -5.64
C TRP A 219 -4.52 -7.83 -6.51
N TYR A 220 -5.79 -7.46 -6.60
CA TYR A 220 -6.24 -6.37 -7.45
C TYR A 220 -5.83 -5.00 -6.91
N GLY A 221 -4.92 -4.31 -7.61
CA GLY A 221 -4.33 -3.04 -7.17
C GLY A 221 -5.33 -1.90 -6.97
N GLY A 222 -6.47 -1.95 -7.67
CA GLY A 222 -7.50 -0.92 -7.61
C GLY A 222 -8.14 -0.71 -6.24
N GLU A 223 -8.02 -1.67 -5.31
CA GLU A 223 -8.50 -1.51 -3.93
C GLU A 223 -7.71 -0.42 -3.20
N ASN A 224 -6.38 -0.33 -3.39
CA ASN A 224 -5.55 0.75 -2.83
C ASN A 224 -6.06 2.13 -3.25
N LYS A 225 -6.25 2.33 -4.56
CA LYS A 225 -6.70 3.61 -5.12
C LYS A 225 -8.11 3.95 -4.65
N LYS A 226 -9.04 3.01 -4.78
CA LYS A 226 -10.46 3.25 -4.46
C LYS A 226 -10.71 3.34 -2.95
N GLY A 227 -9.82 2.76 -2.14
CA GLY A 227 -9.83 2.97 -0.70
C GLY A 227 -9.65 4.46 -0.36
N ILE A 228 -8.57 5.07 -0.81
CA ILE A 228 -8.32 6.50 -0.59
C ILE A 228 -9.38 7.37 -1.26
N PHE A 229 -9.86 7.01 -2.46
CA PHE A 229 -10.97 7.73 -3.09
C PHE A 229 -12.22 7.76 -2.20
N SER A 230 -12.56 6.67 -1.53
CA SER A 230 -13.69 6.65 -0.58
C SER A 230 -13.44 7.57 0.62
N LEU A 231 -12.21 7.62 1.12
CA LEU A 231 -11.84 8.50 2.23
C LEU A 231 -11.87 9.98 1.82
N MET A 232 -11.46 10.31 0.61
CA MET A 232 -11.60 11.67 0.09
C MET A 232 -13.08 12.10 0.01
N ASN A 233 -13.98 11.18 -0.34
CA ASN A 233 -15.43 11.45 -0.32
C ASN A 233 -16.01 11.55 1.10
N TYR A 234 -15.29 11.09 2.12
CA TYR A 234 -15.63 11.30 3.51
C TYR A 234 -15.07 12.63 4.03
N TRP A 235 -13.77 12.88 3.85
CA TRP A 235 -13.11 14.05 4.43
C TRP A 235 -13.48 15.38 3.75
N LEU A 236 -13.47 15.43 2.41
CA LEU A 236 -13.65 16.69 1.70
C LEU A 236 -15.01 17.36 1.97
N PRO A 237 -16.13 16.63 2.02
CA PRO A 237 -17.40 17.24 2.43
C PRO A 237 -17.40 17.80 3.85
N LEU A 238 -16.74 17.13 4.81
CA LEU A 238 -16.60 17.63 6.18
C LEU A 238 -15.73 18.90 6.25
N GLU A 239 -14.82 19.07 5.30
CA GLU A 239 -13.98 20.27 5.13
C GLU A 239 -14.63 21.33 4.21
N GLY A 240 -15.92 21.19 3.87
CA GLY A 240 -16.64 22.14 3.02
C GLY A 240 -16.27 22.07 1.53
N THR A 241 -15.59 21.01 1.10
CA THR A 241 -15.18 20.82 -0.30
C THR A 241 -15.97 19.69 -0.95
N MET A 242 -16.59 19.97 -2.10
CA MET A 242 -17.30 18.95 -2.84
C MET A 242 -16.33 17.93 -3.45
N SER A 243 -16.64 16.65 -3.28
CA SER A 243 -15.93 15.54 -3.91
C SER A 243 -16.84 14.79 -4.89
N MET A 244 -16.33 14.52 -6.10
CA MET A 244 -17.09 13.85 -7.14
C MET A 244 -16.23 12.86 -7.93
N HIS A 245 -16.88 11.79 -8.41
CA HIS A 245 -16.32 10.92 -9.43
C HIS A 245 -16.82 11.38 -10.81
N CYS A 246 -16.13 12.33 -11.39
CA CYS A 246 -16.60 13.02 -12.61
C CYS A 246 -15.48 13.33 -13.58
N SER A 247 -15.86 13.89 -14.74
CA SER A 247 -14.99 14.61 -15.66
C SER A 247 -15.29 16.11 -15.53
N ALA A 248 -14.26 16.95 -15.71
CA ALA A 248 -14.41 18.39 -15.74
C ALA A 248 -13.82 18.93 -17.05
N ASN A 249 -14.55 19.82 -17.72
CA ASN A 249 -14.13 20.48 -18.95
C ASN A 249 -14.39 21.98 -18.83
N VAL A 250 -13.46 22.77 -19.35
CA VAL A 250 -13.63 24.21 -19.50
C VAL A 250 -13.67 24.49 -20.99
N GLY A 251 -14.76 25.12 -21.47
CA GLY A 251 -14.89 25.58 -22.85
C GLY A 251 -13.98 26.77 -23.13
N GLN A 252 -13.76 27.05 -24.42
CA GLN A 252 -13.04 28.25 -24.89
C GLN A 252 -13.93 29.47 -24.73
#